data_0e06addcd823c6c20b6016be5adb140c
#
_entry.id   0e06addcd823c6c20b6016be5adb140c
#
_cell.length_a   1.000
_cell.length_b   1.000
_cell.length_c   1.000
_cell.angle_alpha   90.00
_cell.angle_beta   90.00
_cell.angle_gamma   90.00
#
_symmetry.space_group_name_H-M   'P 1'
#
loop_
_entity.id
_entity.type
_entity.pdbx_description
1 polymer ?
#
loop_
_entity_poly.entity_id
_entity_poly.type
_entity_poly.pdbx_seq_one_letter_code
_entity_poly.pdbx_strand_id
1 'polypeptide(L)'
;MAKKLGGLGKGLNAIFIENDSETEGGTVTLKISEIEPNRTQPRKEFDEQALSELAESISQHGLLQPLLVRPLTLGGYQIVAGERRDRASRMAGLTEVPVIIKELTDTETMEIALIENLQREDLSPVEEALGYKALIDEHGFSQEEVAKSVGKSRPAVANALRLLKLPDNIMEYLKDGKISAGHARALLTLENEELMTELADEIVAKDLSVRQVEKICKKKPTVQKEEKPEKKPSFYSMVELALSESLGRKISVSKSKGKQGGVLQIEFYSDEELTELSNKLK
;
A
#
# COMPACT_ATOMS: atom_id res chain seq x y z
N MET A 1 30.35 -22.50 2.57
CA MET A 1 30.03 -21.11 2.17
C MET A 1 29.00 -20.56 3.12
N ALA A 2 29.41 -19.73 4.07
CA ALA A 2 28.53 -19.15 5.08
C ALA A 2 27.72 -17.99 4.47
N LYS A 3 26.38 -18.08 4.50
CA LYS A 3 25.46 -17.01 4.15
C LYS A 3 25.62 -15.88 5.18
N LYS A 4 26.12 -14.70 4.75
CA LYS A 4 26.04 -13.47 5.53
C LYS A 4 24.55 -13.15 5.76
N LEU A 5 24.06 -13.32 6.99
CA LEU A 5 22.80 -12.71 7.43
C LEU A 5 23.05 -11.19 7.51
N GLY A 6 22.30 -10.44 6.72
CA GLY A 6 22.32 -8.99 6.72
C GLY A 6 21.87 -8.44 8.08
N GLY A 7 22.52 -7.37 8.51
CA GLY A 7 22.39 -6.74 9.84
C GLY A 7 21.06 -6.01 10.13
N LEU A 8 19.98 -6.22 9.37
CA LEU A 8 18.69 -5.55 9.52
C LEU A 8 17.85 -5.97 10.74
N GLY A 9 18.15 -7.13 11.36
CA GLY A 9 17.34 -7.64 12.47
C GLY A 9 17.59 -6.98 13.83
N LYS A 10 18.71 -6.25 14.02
CA LYS A 10 19.05 -5.67 15.33
C LYS A 10 18.47 -4.28 15.56
N GLY A 11 18.29 -3.44 14.54
CA GLY A 11 17.72 -2.10 14.66
C GLY A 11 16.20 -2.14 14.93
N LEU A 12 15.47 -3.00 14.22
CA LEU A 12 14.02 -3.13 14.35
C LEU A 12 13.55 -3.65 15.71
N ASN A 13 14.25 -4.62 16.32
CA ASN A 13 13.94 -5.07 17.69
C ASN A 13 14.07 -3.94 18.72
N ALA A 14 14.82 -2.91 18.43
CA ALA A 14 15.02 -1.79 19.34
C ALA A 14 13.83 -0.81 19.39
N ILE A 15 12.95 -0.83 18.37
CA ILE A 15 11.77 0.04 18.27
C ILE A 15 10.55 -0.60 18.94
N PHE A 16 10.46 -1.95 18.94
CA PHE A 16 9.33 -2.70 19.49
C PHE A 16 9.34 -2.90 21.01
N ILE A 17 10.32 -2.35 21.72
CA ILE A 17 10.40 -2.46 23.19
C ILE A 17 9.70 -1.25 23.82
N GLU A 18 8.46 -0.95 23.43
CA GLU A 18 7.63 0.03 24.17
C GLU A 18 6.85 -0.58 25.34
N ASN A 19 6.86 -1.92 25.54
CA ASN A 19 6.04 -2.53 26.59
C ASN A 19 6.71 -3.58 27.48
N ASP A 20 7.99 -3.89 27.31
CA ASP A 20 8.68 -4.78 28.27
C ASP A 20 9.88 -4.09 28.90
N SER A 21 9.80 -3.95 30.20
CA SER A 21 10.78 -3.43 31.12
C SER A 21 12.06 -4.29 31.15
N GLU A 22 12.98 -4.06 30.22
CA GLU A 22 14.40 -4.39 30.35
C GLU A 22 15.15 -3.97 29.07
N THR A 23 15.30 -2.66 28.83
CA THR A 23 16.16 -2.15 27.76
C THR A 23 17.58 -2.09 28.27
N GLU A 24 18.52 -2.79 27.61
CA GLU A 24 19.97 -2.65 27.76
C GLU A 24 20.51 -1.27 27.30
N GLY A 25 19.86 -0.19 27.64
CA GLY A 25 20.27 1.17 27.43
C GLY A 25 19.60 2.02 28.50
N GLY A 26 20.22 2.13 29.65
CA GLY A 26 19.69 2.91 30.77
C GLY A 26 19.31 4.33 30.34
N THR A 27 18.19 4.84 30.82
CA THR A 27 17.82 6.24 30.65
C THR A 27 18.89 7.11 31.31
N VAL A 28 19.44 8.03 30.54
CA VAL A 28 20.47 8.99 30.98
C VAL A 28 19.87 10.38 30.94
N THR A 29 20.23 11.24 31.87
CA THR A 29 19.82 12.65 31.84
C THR A 29 20.86 13.47 31.09
N LEU A 30 20.43 14.22 30.06
CA LEU A 30 21.27 15.14 29.29
C LEU A 30 20.75 16.56 29.42
N LYS A 31 21.66 17.53 29.28
CA LYS A 31 21.28 18.95 29.16
C LYS A 31 20.58 19.16 27.81
N ILE A 32 19.46 19.84 27.85
CA ILE A 32 18.67 20.11 26.65
C ILE A 32 19.45 20.96 25.61
N SER A 33 20.45 21.72 26.06
CA SER A 33 21.36 22.48 25.21
C SER A 33 22.32 21.62 24.38
N GLU A 34 22.55 20.36 24.78
CA GLU A 34 23.41 19.41 24.08
C GLU A 34 22.65 18.61 23.02
N ILE A 35 21.32 18.81 22.93
CA ILE A 35 20.44 18.07 22.03
C ILE A 35 20.03 18.99 20.88
N GLU A 36 20.32 18.58 19.65
CA GLU A 36 19.93 19.29 18.43
C GLU A 36 18.69 18.64 17.79
N PRO A 37 17.74 19.46 17.29
CA PRO A 37 16.62 18.95 16.53
C PRO A 37 17.06 18.35 15.19
N ASN A 38 16.33 17.38 14.69
CA ASN A 38 16.59 16.79 13.38
C ASN A 38 15.97 17.70 12.29
N ARG A 39 16.81 18.39 11.49
CA ARG A 39 16.38 19.30 10.42
C ARG A 39 15.69 18.61 9.23
N THR A 40 15.83 17.31 9.10
CA THR A 40 15.24 16.52 8.02
C THR A 40 13.85 15.95 8.35
N GLN A 41 13.31 16.24 9.52
CA GLN A 41 11.99 15.78 9.93
C GLN A 41 10.88 16.39 9.03
N PRO A 42 9.95 15.58 8.51
CA PRO A 42 8.90 16.01 7.59
C PRO A 42 7.83 16.89 8.25
N ARG A 43 7.69 16.84 9.57
CA ARG A 43 6.65 17.60 10.28
C ARG A 43 7.07 19.05 10.50
N LYS A 44 6.52 19.96 9.68
CA LYS A 44 6.76 21.42 9.77
C LYS A 44 5.69 22.17 10.56
N GLU A 45 4.48 21.65 10.62
CA GLU A 45 3.35 22.28 11.31
C GLU A 45 3.06 21.55 12.62
N PHE A 46 3.07 22.29 13.71
CA PHE A 46 2.69 21.83 15.03
C PHE A 46 1.50 22.66 15.50
N ASP A 47 0.49 21.99 16.00
CA ASP A 47 -0.59 22.65 16.70
C ASP A 47 -0.04 23.30 17.98
N GLU A 48 0.00 24.63 17.99
CA GLU A 48 0.57 25.44 19.08
C GLU A 48 -0.20 25.21 20.39
N GLN A 49 -1.52 25.02 20.31
CA GLN A 49 -2.34 24.76 21.49
C GLN A 49 -2.00 23.41 22.12
N ALA A 50 -1.96 22.35 21.31
CA ALA A 50 -1.59 21.01 21.77
C ALA A 50 -0.13 20.93 22.26
N LEU A 51 0.76 21.81 21.76
CA LEU A 51 2.14 21.89 22.25
C LEU A 51 2.21 22.62 23.59
N SER A 52 1.42 23.67 23.78
CA SER A 52 1.30 24.43 25.03
C SER A 52 0.75 23.55 26.17
N GLU A 53 -0.31 22.77 25.91
CA GLU A 53 -0.88 21.83 26.87
C GLU A 53 0.17 20.76 27.29
N LEU A 54 0.94 20.28 26.34
CA LEU A 54 2.03 19.32 26.64
C LEU A 54 3.12 19.99 27.47
N ALA A 55 3.49 21.25 27.19
CA ALA A 55 4.51 21.99 27.95
C ALA A 55 4.06 22.23 29.41
N GLU A 56 2.76 22.54 29.62
CA GLU A 56 2.21 22.69 30.96
C GLU A 56 2.27 21.36 31.73
N SER A 57 1.87 20.26 31.12
CA SER A 57 1.98 18.92 31.71
C SER A 57 3.44 18.57 32.08
N ILE A 58 4.40 18.85 31.18
CA ILE A 58 5.82 18.60 31.42
C ILE A 58 6.37 19.51 32.54
N SER A 59 5.91 20.74 32.63
CA SER A 59 6.28 21.66 33.71
C SER A 59 5.85 21.14 35.10
N GLN A 60 4.70 20.45 35.19
CA GLN A 60 4.16 19.92 36.44
C GLN A 60 4.75 18.58 36.86
N HIS A 61 4.97 17.69 35.88
CA HIS A 61 5.31 16.27 36.13
C HIS A 61 6.69 15.86 35.61
N GLY A 62 7.39 16.77 34.92
CA GLY A 62 8.60 16.43 34.22
C GLY A 62 8.33 15.63 32.92
N LEU A 63 9.38 15.30 32.20
CA LEU A 63 9.30 14.47 31.01
C LEU A 63 9.28 12.98 31.40
N LEU A 64 8.10 12.35 31.38
CA LEU A 64 7.93 10.95 31.77
C LEU A 64 8.49 9.95 30.75
N GLN A 65 8.33 10.25 29.47
CA GLN A 65 8.86 9.41 28.39
C GLN A 65 10.17 10.01 27.86
N PRO A 66 11.28 9.27 27.90
CA PRO A 66 12.57 9.78 27.44
C PRO A 66 12.57 10.09 25.93
N LEU A 67 13.45 11.00 25.52
CA LEU A 67 13.74 11.26 24.11
C LEU A 67 14.67 10.16 23.60
N LEU A 68 14.53 9.79 22.32
CA LEU A 68 15.51 8.96 21.64
C LEU A 68 16.53 9.86 20.91
N VAL A 69 17.79 9.72 21.25
CA VAL A 69 18.86 10.53 20.67
C VAL A 69 20.02 9.66 20.17
N ARG A 70 20.79 10.18 19.20
CA ARG A 70 22.05 9.59 18.75
C ARG A 70 23.21 10.55 18.96
N PRO A 71 24.43 10.05 19.20
CA PRO A 71 25.61 10.90 19.30
C PRO A 71 25.97 11.49 17.91
N LEU A 72 26.43 12.72 17.90
CA LEU A 72 26.99 13.37 16.72
C LEU A 72 28.52 13.25 16.72
N THR A 73 29.12 13.13 15.54
CA THR A 73 30.57 13.01 15.36
C THR A 73 31.36 14.23 15.86
N LEU A 74 30.72 15.42 15.84
CA LEU A 74 31.35 16.66 16.32
C LEU A 74 31.04 16.98 17.79
N GLY A 75 30.43 16.04 18.52
CA GLY A 75 29.92 16.24 19.88
C GLY A 75 28.47 16.68 19.92
N GLY A 76 27.82 16.44 21.07
CA GLY A 76 26.38 16.64 21.24
C GLY A 76 25.55 15.46 20.72
N TYR A 77 24.24 15.64 20.72
CA TYR A 77 23.28 14.59 20.39
C TYR A 77 22.20 15.13 19.43
N GLN A 78 21.72 14.29 18.55
CA GLN A 78 20.61 14.61 17.64
C GLN A 78 19.37 13.81 18.01
N ILE A 79 18.21 14.47 17.98
CA ILE A 79 16.92 13.80 18.19
C ILE A 79 16.62 12.86 17.04
N VAL A 80 16.31 11.61 17.38
CA VAL A 80 15.82 10.59 16.45
C VAL A 80 14.29 10.51 16.54
N ALA A 81 13.73 10.47 17.77
CA ALA A 81 12.29 10.48 18.01
C ALA A 81 11.95 11.30 19.27
N GLY A 82 10.78 11.97 19.24
CA GLY A 82 10.30 12.77 20.36
C GLY A 82 10.40 14.28 20.18
N GLU A 83 10.44 14.82 18.95
CA GLU A 83 10.54 16.26 18.64
C GLU A 83 9.51 17.12 19.38
N ARG A 84 8.22 16.68 19.49
CA ARG A 84 7.18 17.41 20.25
C ARG A 84 7.54 17.53 21.73
N ARG A 85 8.07 16.43 22.29
CA ARG A 85 8.49 16.37 23.71
C ARG A 85 9.69 17.28 23.97
N ASP A 86 10.65 17.34 23.05
CA ASP A 86 11.79 18.27 23.15
C ASP A 86 11.31 19.72 23.12
N ARG A 87 10.47 20.09 22.14
CA ARG A 87 9.94 21.47 22.04
C ARG A 87 9.13 21.86 23.27
N ALA A 88 8.24 20.98 23.72
CA ALA A 88 7.45 21.23 24.93
C ALA A 88 8.33 21.32 26.19
N SER A 89 9.40 20.53 26.30
CA SER A 89 10.38 20.63 27.40
C SER A 89 11.14 21.94 27.41
N ARG A 90 11.51 22.46 26.22
CA ARG A 90 12.14 23.79 26.08
C ARG A 90 11.15 24.89 26.45
N MET A 91 9.89 24.79 26.04
CA MET A 91 8.84 25.75 26.42
C MET A 91 8.55 25.70 27.94
N ALA A 92 8.60 24.54 28.56
CA ALA A 92 8.46 24.36 30.00
C ALA A 92 9.69 24.82 30.80
N GLY A 93 10.79 25.23 30.14
CA GLY A 93 12.01 25.75 30.77
C GLY A 93 12.86 24.67 31.43
N LEU A 94 12.74 23.39 31.02
CA LEU A 94 13.61 22.35 31.55
C LEU A 94 15.06 22.54 31.08
N THR A 95 16.01 22.36 31.99
CA THR A 95 17.45 22.40 31.69
C THR A 95 18.01 21.06 31.32
N GLU A 96 17.38 19.98 31.82
CA GLU A 96 17.79 18.60 31.63
C GLU A 96 16.59 17.73 31.31
N VAL A 97 16.80 16.72 30.47
CA VAL A 97 15.73 15.79 30.05
C VAL A 97 16.25 14.35 30.04
N PRO A 98 15.38 13.37 30.38
CA PRO A 98 15.74 11.96 30.26
C PRO A 98 15.81 11.57 28.78
N VAL A 99 16.86 10.84 28.41
CA VAL A 99 17.11 10.37 27.05
C VAL A 99 17.54 8.91 27.01
N ILE A 100 17.29 8.26 25.90
CA ILE A 100 17.88 6.98 25.53
C ILE A 100 18.87 7.27 24.40
N ILE A 101 20.15 6.94 24.64
CA ILE A 101 21.20 7.13 23.64
C ILE A 101 21.33 5.84 22.83
N LYS A 102 21.22 5.95 21.50
CA LYS A 102 21.50 4.84 20.58
C LYS A 102 22.48 5.28 19.50
N GLU A 103 23.47 4.44 19.23
CA GLU A 103 24.36 4.61 18.08
C GLU A 103 23.61 4.17 16.83
N LEU A 104 23.19 5.13 16.04
CA LEU A 104 22.40 4.93 14.82
C LEU A 104 23.09 5.63 13.65
N THR A 105 23.12 4.97 12.52
CA THR A 105 23.52 5.56 11.24
C THR A 105 22.46 6.56 10.75
N ASP A 106 22.82 7.40 9.77
CA ASP A 106 21.86 8.33 9.17
C ASP A 106 20.67 7.57 8.54
N THR A 107 20.93 6.42 7.89
CA THR A 107 19.91 5.57 7.29
C THR A 107 18.94 5.03 8.33
N GLU A 108 19.44 4.42 9.41
CA GLU A 108 18.61 3.90 10.51
C GLU A 108 17.82 5.01 11.19
N THR A 109 18.37 6.20 11.31
CA THR A 109 17.66 7.37 11.85
C THR A 109 16.49 7.79 10.96
N MET A 110 16.69 7.79 9.64
CA MET A 110 15.61 8.09 8.67
C MET A 110 14.53 7.01 8.68
N GLU A 111 14.91 5.74 8.77
CA GLU A 111 13.97 4.60 8.89
C GLU A 111 13.08 4.74 10.13
N ILE A 112 13.67 5.01 11.29
CA ILE A 112 12.95 5.19 12.55
C ILE A 112 11.98 6.38 12.44
N ALA A 113 12.43 7.50 11.92
CA ALA A 113 11.59 8.70 11.75
C ALA A 113 10.42 8.45 10.77
N LEU A 114 10.66 7.70 9.71
CA LEU A 114 9.62 7.33 8.74
C LEU A 114 8.61 6.36 9.35
N ILE A 115 9.06 5.35 10.08
CA ILE A 115 8.18 4.39 10.77
C ILE A 115 7.34 5.10 11.84
N GLU A 116 7.94 5.98 12.65
CA GLU A 116 7.21 6.78 13.65
C GLU A 116 6.11 7.61 12.98
N ASN A 117 6.44 8.29 11.88
CA ASN A 117 5.46 9.08 11.13
C ASN A 117 4.34 8.20 10.55
N LEU A 118 4.64 6.96 10.12
CA LEU A 118 3.64 6.02 9.59
C LEU A 118 2.73 5.41 10.67
N GLN A 119 3.10 5.48 11.94
CA GLN A 119 2.27 5.02 13.06
C GLN A 119 1.24 6.07 13.52
N ARG A 120 1.21 7.25 12.88
CA ARG A 120 0.22 8.28 13.19
C ARG A 120 -1.17 7.87 12.73
N GLU A 121 -2.19 8.25 13.51
CA GLU A 121 -3.60 7.92 13.24
C GLU A 121 -4.24 8.82 12.17
N ASP A 122 -3.62 9.97 11.88
CA ASP A 122 -4.18 11.03 11.02
C ASP A 122 -3.68 11.01 9.56
N LEU A 123 -2.97 9.94 9.14
CA LEU A 123 -2.48 9.81 7.77
C LEU A 123 -3.60 9.50 6.78
N SER A 124 -3.57 10.19 5.65
CA SER A 124 -4.39 9.81 4.51
C SER A 124 -3.94 8.46 3.93
N PRO A 125 -4.84 7.68 3.29
CA PRO A 125 -4.47 6.42 2.66
C PRO A 125 -3.37 6.54 1.59
N VAL A 126 -3.25 7.70 0.97
CA VAL A 126 -2.20 7.99 -0.03
C VAL A 126 -0.85 8.24 0.64
N GLU A 127 -0.83 9.03 1.73
CA GLU A 127 0.40 9.26 2.51
C GLU A 127 0.93 7.96 3.13
N GLU A 128 0.04 7.14 3.68
CA GLU A 128 0.38 5.81 4.19
C GLU A 128 1.02 4.94 3.10
N ALA A 129 0.43 4.90 1.90
CA ALA A 129 0.94 4.15 0.77
C ALA A 129 2.31 4.66 0.27
N LEU A 130 2.50 6.00 0.23
CA LEU A 130 3.78 6.61 -0.15
C LEU A 130 4.87 6.31 0.88
N GLY A 131 4.56 6.36 2.16
CA GLY A 131 5.51 5.99 3.21
C GLY A 131 5.92 4.51 3.15
N TYR A 132 4.98 3.58 2.88
CA TYR A 132 5.33 2.17 2.67
C TYR A 132 6.21 1.98 1.43
N LYS A 133 5.93 2.73 0.36
CA LYS A 133 6.75 2.70 -0.85
C LYS A 133 8.17 3.20 -0.57
N ALA A 134 8.34 4.28 0.18
CA ALA A 134 9.66 4.81 0.56
C ALA A 134 10.47 3.78 1.37
N LEU A 135 9.86 3.10 2.36
CA LEU A 135 10.53 2.04 3.11
C LEU A 135 11.01 0.89 2.21
N ILE A 136 10.25 0.55 1.18
CA ILE A 136 10.61 -0.54 0.25
C ILE A 136 11.69 -0.09 -0.74
N ASP A 137 11.50 1.04 -1.41
CA ASP A 137 12.32 1.47 -2.53
C ASP A 137 13.66 2.09 -2.07
N GLU A 138 13.65 2.85 -0.98
CA GLU A 138 14.82 3.59 -0.49
C GLU A 138 15.59 2.85 0.60
N HIS A 139 14.87 2.08 1.43
CA HIS A 139 15.46 1.37 2.58
C HIS A 139 15.50 -0.16 2.41
N GLY A 140 14.98 -0.71 1.29
CA GLY A 140 15.10 -2.12 0.94
C GLY A 140 14.24 -3.07 1.78
N PHE A 141 13.21 -2.55 2.47
CA PHE A 141 12.28 -3.38 3.25
C PHE A 141 11.43 -4.27 2.36
N SER A 142 11.17 -5.49 2.79
CA SER A 142 10.11 -6.30 2.21
C SER A 142 8.74 -5.84 2.73
N GLN A 143 7.65 -6.15 2.02
CA GLN A 143 6.29 -5.84 2.49
C GLN A 143 5.96 -6.48 3.86
N GLU A 144 6.61 -7.57 4.20
CA GLU A 144 6.43 -8.24 5.50
C GLU A 144 7.13 -7.49 6.62
N GLU A 145 8.35 -6.98 6.37
CA GLU A 145 9.08 -6.16 7.33
C GLU A 145 8.38 -4.82 7.57
N VAL A 146 7.90 -4.16 6.49
CA VAL A 146 7.06 -2.95 6.63
C VAL A 146 5.83 -3.25 7.48
N ALA A 147 5.10 -4.33 7.22
CA ALA A 147 3.90 -4.69 7.97
C ALA A 147 4.20 -4.88 9.47
N LYS A 148 5.31 -5.55 9.80
CA LYS A 148 5.76 -5.73 11.18
C LYS A 148 6.14 -4.40 11.84
N SER A 149 6.88 -3.52 11.14
CA SER A 149 7.36 -2.26 11.71
C SER A 149 6.25 -1.25 11.99
N VAL A 150 5.14 -1.29 11.22
CA VAL A 150 4.00 -0.38 11.41
C VAL A 150 2.80 -1.03 12.14
N GLY A 151 2.94 -2.28 12.62
CA GLY A 151 1.86 -2.98 13.32
C GLY A 151 0.63 -3.32 12.46
N LYS A 152 0.82 -3.48 11.15
CA LYS A 152 -0.24 -3.81 10.19
C LYS A 152 -0.07 -5.23 9.64
N SER A 153 -1.09 -5.75 8.96
CA SER A 153 -0.96 -7.01 8.24
C SER A 153 -0.29 -6.81 6.86
N ARG A 154 0.48 -7.80 6.38
CA ARG A 154 1.06 -7.78 5.02
C ARG A 154 0.02 -7.51 3.92
N PRO A 155 -1.21 -8.09 3.95
CA PRO A 155 -2.25 -7.74 2.99
C PRO A 155 -2.70 -6.28 3.05
N ALA A 156 -2.68 -5.64 4.24
CA ALA A 156 -3.00 -4.20 4.38
C ALA A 156 -1.94 -3.35 3.66
N VAL A 157 -0.66 -3.61 3.88
CA VAL A 157 0.46 -2.93 3.19
C VAL A 157 0.38 -3.14 1.68
N ALA A 158 0.14 -4.37 1.21
CA ALA A 158 0.00 -4.65 -0.22
C ALA A 158 -1.19 -3.90 -0.84
N ASN A 159 -2.32 -3.80 -0.13
CA ASN A 159 -3.49 -3.05 -0.58
C ASN A 159 -3.23 -1.53 -0.63
N ALA A 160 -2.53 -0.97 0.36
CA ALA A 160 -2.14 0.44 0.35
C ALA A 160 -1.22 0.75 -0.85
N LEU A 161 -0.19 -0.06 -1.09
CA LEU A 161 0.71 0.10 -2.24
C LEU A 161 -0.03 0.03 -3.60
N ARG A 162 -1.10 -0.76 -3.69
CA ARG A 162 -1.91 -0.82 -4.92
C ARG A 162 -2.63 0.50 -5.20
N LEU A 163 -2.95 1.30 -4.18
CA LEU A 163 -3.61 2.60 -4.36
C LEU A 163 -2.76 3.55 -5.22
N LEU A 164 -1.43 3.43 -5.16
CA LEU A 164 -0.50 4.24 -5.96
C LEU A 164 -0.54 3.94 -7.48
N LYS A 165 -1.33 2.95 -7.89
CA LYS A 165 -1.59 2.64 -9.31
C LYS A 165 -2.84 3.33 -9.86
N LEU A 166 -3.54 4.07 -9.04
CA LEU A 166 -4.72 4.83 -9.47
C LEU A 166 -4.31 6.03 -10.32
N PRO A 167 -5.13 6.43 -11.31
CA PRO A 167 -4.99 7.70 -12.00
C PRO A 167 -4.98 8.89 -11.03
N ASP A 168 -4.27 9.97 -11.41
CA ASP A 168 -4.03 11.12 -10.53
C ASP A 168 -5.32 11.78 -10.04
N ASN A 169 -6.33 11.92 -10.89
CA ASN A 169 -7.63 12.47 -10.54
C ASN A 169 -8.34 11.65 -9.43
N ILE A 170 -8.22 10.33 -9.48
CA ILE A 170 -8.81 9.44 -8.45
C ILE A 170 -7.99 9.52 -7.15
N MET A 171 -6.67 9.67 -7.26
CA MET A 171 -5.82 9.90 -6.09
C MET A 171 -6.15 11.22 -5.39
N GLU A 172 -6.51 12.28 -6.14
CA GLU A 172 -7.00 13.54 -5.55
C GLU A 172 -8.30 13.34 -4.77
N TYR A 173 -9.28 12.63 -5.35
CA TYR A 173 -10.53 12.30 -4.63
C TYR A 173 -10.27 11.50 -3.34
N LEU A 174 -9.27 10.62 -3.35
CA LEU A 174 -8.89 9.83 -2.18
C LEU A 174 -8.21 10.71 -1.11
N LYS A 175 -7.34 11.65 -1.51
CA LYS A 175 -6.69 12.61 -0.61
C LYS A 175 -7.70 13.56 0.04
N ASP A 176 -8.65 14.05 -0.77
CA ASP A 176 -9.71 14.94 -0.31
C ASP A 176 -10.78 14.23 0.54
N GLY A 177 -10.69 12.90 0.70
CA GLY A 177 -11.68 12.11 1.41
C GLY A 177 -13.03 11.97 0.70
N LYS A 178 -13.13 12.41 -0.59
CA LYS A 178 -14.34 12.27 -1.42
C LYS A 178 -14.67 10.81 -1.72
N ILE A 179 -13.66 9.96 -1.77
CA ILE A 179 -13.79 8.51 -1.88
C ILE A 179 -12.98 7.82 -0.79
N SER A 180 -13.41 6.66 -0.32
CA SER A 180 -12.69 5.88 0.68
C SER A 180 -11.68 4.92 0.03
N ALA A 181 -10.72 4.43 0.81
CA ALA A 181 -9.79 3.38 0.38
C ALA A 181 -10.52 2.09 -0.09
N GLY A 182 -11.74 1.84 0.41
CA GLY A 182 -12.61 0.76 -0.06
C GLY A 182 -13.07 0.97 -1.50
N HIS A 183 -13.53 2.18 -1.84
CA HIS A 183 -13.92 2.57 -3.19
C HIS A 183 -12.71 2.47 -4.15
N ALA A 184 -11.58 3.02 -3.75
CA ALA A 184 -10.34 2.97 -4.51
C ALA A 184 -9.89 1.53 -4.84
N ARG A 185 -9.98 0.61 -3.87
CA ARG A 185 -9.67 -0.82 -4.10
C ARG A 185 -10.65 -1.49 -5.07
N ALA A 186 -11.93 -1.13 -5.02
CA ALA A 186 -12.91 -1.66 -5.95
C ALA A 186 -12.63 -1.15 -7.38
N LEU A 187 -12.31 0.14 -7.55
CA LEU A 187 -11.92 0.73 -8.83
C LEU A 187 -10.70 0.05 -9.46
N LEU A 188 -9.70 -0.31 -8.66
CA LEU A 188 -8.50 -1.03 -9.12
C LEU A 188 -8.77 -2.46 -9.66
N THR A 189 -9.99 -2.95 -9.59
CA THR A 189 -10.38 -4.20 -10.28
C THR A 189 -10.73 -3.98 -11.74
N LEU A 190 -10.94 -2.73 -12.16
CA LEU A 190 -11.11 -2.35 -13.54
C LEU A 190 -9.74 -2.21 -14.20
N GLU A 191 -9.58 -2.68 -15.43
CA GLU A 191 -8.31 -2.60 -16.18
C GLU A 191 -8.23 -1.31 -17.04
N ASN A 192 -9.35 -0.61 -17.23
CA ASN A 192 -9.46 0.58 -18.07
C ASN A 192 -9.55 1.85 -17.20
N GLU A 193 -8.60 2.77 -17.38
CA GLU A 193 -8.50 4.03 -16.64
C GLU A 193 -9.69 4.97 -16.90
N GLU A 194 -10.26 4.98 -18.13
CA GLU A 194 -11.42 5.78 -18.45
C GLU A 194 -12.64 5.32 -17.65
N LEU A 195 -12.87 3.99 -17.59
CA LEU A 195 -13.94 3.40 -16.79
C LEU A 195 -13.75 3.61 -15.28
N MET A 196 -12.49 3.62 -14.81
CA MET A 196 -12.18 3.96 -13.42
C MET A 196 -12.58 5.40 -13.12
N THR A 197 -12.21 6.34 -14.01
CA THR A 197 -12.51 7.77 -13.85
C THR A 197 -13.99 8.04 -13.88
N GLU A 198 -14.72 7.52 -14.89
CA GLU A 198 -16.18 7.66 -14.97
C GLU A 198 -16.89 7.13 -13.72
N LEU A 199 -16.46 5.95 -13.23
CA LEU A 199 -17.07 5.37 -12.03
C LEU A 199 -16.69 6.15 -10.76
N ALA A 200 -15.48 6.72 -10.69
CA ALA A 200 -15.06 7.57 -9.59
C ALA A 200 -15.90 8.85 -9.52
N ASP A 201 -16.18 9.49 -10.65
CA ASP A 201 -17.06 10.66 -10.74
C ASP A 201 -18.50 10.29 -10.33
N GLU A 202 -18.97 9.11 -10.74
CA GLU A 202 -20.30 8.61 -10.34
C GLU A 202 -20.37 8.32 -8.82
N ILE A 203 -19.29 7.81 -8.21
CA ILE A 203 -19.22 7.60 -6.76
C ILE A 203 -19.38 8.93 -6.03
N VAL A 204 -18.66 9.97 -6.45
CA VAL A 204 -18.71 11.30 -5.83
C VAL A 204 -20.08 11.95 -6.05
N ALA A 205 -20.65 11.86 -7.26
CA ALA A 205 -21.90 12.51 -7.60
C ALA A 205 -23.13 11.87 -6.91
N LYS A 206 -23.12 10.55 -6.69
CA LYS A 206 -24.27 9.77 -6.18
C LYS A 206 -24.06 9.22 -4.78
N ASP A 207 -22.93 9.50 -4.13
CA ASP A 207 -22.53 8.97 -2.81
C ASP A 207 -22.71 7.44 -2.73
N LEU A 208 -22.15 6.73 -3.72
CA LEU A 208 -22.29 5.28 -3.80
C LEU A 208 -21.52 4.60 -2.67
N SER A 209 -22.12 3.60 -2.05
CA SER A 209 -21.40 2.77 -1.07
C SER A 209 -20.40 1.81 -1.73
N VAL A 210 -19.36 1.41 -0.99
CA VAL A 210 -18.33 0.44 -1.45
C VAL A 210 -18.97 -0.82 -2.05
N ARG A 211 -20.03 -1.36 -1.40
CA ARG A 211 -20.72 -2.57 -1.87
C ARG A 211 -21.43 -2.37 -3.22
N GLN A 212 -21.97 -1.17 -3.48
CA GLN A 212 -22.58 -0.84 -4.77
C GLN A 212 -21.50 -0.75 -5.85
N VAL A 213 -20.37 -0.09 -5.57
CA VAL A 213 -19.22 0.01 -6.48
C VAL A 213 -18.67 -1.37 -6.82
N GLU A 214 -18.45 -2.24 -5.82
CA GLU A 214 -18.01 -3.62 -6.05
C GLU A 214 -18.97 -4.42 -6.96
N LYS A 215 -20.30 -4.20 -6.82
CA LYS A 215 -21.30 -4.83 -7.69
C LYS A 215 -21.22 -4.29 -9.11
N ILE A 216 -20.99 -2.99 -9.29
CA ILE A 216 -20.85 -2.36 -10.60
C ILE A 216 -19.57 -2.87 -11.28
N CYS A 217 -18.44 -2.89 -10.57
CA CYS A 217 -17.17 -3.40 -11.09
C CYS A 217 -17.28 -4.88 -11.52
N LYS A 218 -18.02 -5.71 -10.78
CA LYS A 218 -18.27 -7.11 -11.16
C LYS A 218 -19.19 -7.28 -12.36
N LYS A 219 -20.10 -6.31 -12.63
CA LYS A 219 -21.06 -6.34 -13.75
C LYS A 219 -20.49 -5.71 -15.02
N LYS A 220 -19.63 -4.68 -14.89
CA LYS A 220 -18.90 -4.14 -16.05
C LYS A 220 -17.92 -5.23 -16.47
N PRO A 221 -18.00 -5.74 -17.71
CA PRO A 221 -17.04 -6.74 -18.14
C PRO A 221 -15.66 -6.11 -18.03
N THR A 222 -14.78 -6.73 -17.24
CA THR A 222 -13.35 -6.61 -17.47
C THR A 222 -13.18 -6.70 -18.98
N VAL A 223 -12.61 -5.67 -19.60
CA VAL A 223 -12.32 -5.73 -21.04
C VAL A 223 -11.81 -7.13 -21.28
N GLN A 224 -12.58 -7.91 -22.04
CA GLN A 224 -12.12 -9.23 -22.41
C GLN A 224 -10.72 -8.96 -22.92
N LYS A 225 -9.69 -9.39 -22.20
CA LYS A 225 -8.42 -9.64 -22.84
C LYS A 225 -8.84 -10.32 -24.12
N GLU A 226 -8.68 -9.62 -25.24
CA GLU A 226 -8.62 -10.34 -26.50
C GLU A 226 -7.65 -11.45 -26.20
N GLU A 227 -8.19 -12.64 -25.96
CA GLU A 227 -7.38 -13.84 -25.90
C GLU A 227 -6.64 -13.75 -27.22
N LYS A 228 -5.34 -13.38 -27.14
CA LYS A 228 -4.47 -13.50 -28.32
C LYS A 228 -4.86 -14.84 -28.88
N PRO A 229 -5.39 -14.92 -30.09
CA PRO A 229 -5.95 -16.16 -30.60
C PRO A 229 -4.85 -17.19 -30.39
N GLU A 230 -5.07 -18.14 -29.47
CA GLU A 230 -4.19 -19.30 -29.36
C GLU A 230 -4.10 -19.76 -30.80
N LYS A 231 -2.90 -19.75 -31.38
CA LYS A 231 -2.71 -20.17 -32.78
C LYS A 231 -3.34 -21.54 -32.88
N LYS A 232 -4.62 -21.57 -33.33
CA LYS A 232 -5.32 -22.83 -33.56
C LYS A 232 -4.43 -23.67 -34.46
N PRO A 233 -4.23 -24.95 -34.17
CA PRO A 233 -3.46 -25.78 -35.09
C PRO A 233 -4.03 -25.59 -36.51
N SER A 234 -3.18 -25.38 -37.48
CA SER A 234 -3.54 -25.11 -38.88
C SER A 234 -4.65 -26.05 -39.40
N PHE A 235 -4.66 -27.28 -38.92
CA PHE A 235 -5.69 -28.29 -39.24
C PHE A 235 -7.10 -27.87 -38.81
N TYR A 236 -7.28 -27.36 -37.58
CA TYR A 236 -8.61 -26.94 -37.11
C TYR A 236 -9.16 -25.74 -37.89
N SER A 237 -8.30 -24.78 -38.24
CA SER A 237 -8.70 -23.64 -39.07
C SER A 237 -9.09 -24.07 -40.48
N MET A 238 -8.40 -25.05 -41.07
CA MET A 238 -8.77 -25.63 -42.36
C MET A 238 -10.13 -26.36 -42.30
N VAL A 239 -10.39 -27.10 -41.23
CA VAL A 239 -11.66 -27.81 -41.04
C VAL A 239 -12.81 -26.80 -40.82
N GLU A 240 -12.59 -25.74 -40.03
CA GLU A 240 -13.57 -24.66 -39.87
C GLU A 240 -13.95 -24.02 -41.22
N LEU A 241 -12.96 -23.71 -42.04
CA LEU A 241 -13.19 -23.10 -43.34
C LEU A 241 -13.94 -24.04 -44.28
N ALA A 242 -13.49 -25.28 -44.45
CA ALA A 242 -14.12 -26.26 -45.31
C ALA A 242 -15.58 -26.57 -44.89
N LEU A 243 -15.85 -26.70 -43.61
CA LEU A 243 -17.20 -26.93 -43.11
C LEU A 243 -18.07 -25.67 -43.24
N SER A 244 -17.52 -24.47 -43.02
CA SER A 244 -18.24 -23.22 -43.19
C SER A 244 -18.66 -23.00 -44.63
N GLU A 245 -17.78 -23.31 -45.61
CA GLU A 245 -18.10 -23.26 -47.03
C GLU A 245 -19.16 -24.32 -47.43
N SER A 246 -19.02 -25.55 -46.94
CA SER A 246 -19.95 -26.64 -47.24
C SER A 246 -21.35 -26.44 -46.65
N LEU A 247 -21.45 -25.91 -45.47
CA LEU A 247 -22.72 -25.75 -44.72
C LEU A 247 -23.31 -24.33 -44.84
N GLY A 248 -22.51 -23.38 -45.38
CA GLY A 248 -22.94 -21.99 -45.51
C GLY A 248 -23.14 -21.27 -44.18
N ARG A 249 -22.43 -21.67 -43.09
CA ARG A 249 -22.69 -21.23 -41.75
C ARG A 249 -21.38 -21.03 -40.97
N LYS A 250 -21.47 -20.24 -39.92
CA LYS A 250 -20.31 -20.03 -39.06
C LYS A 250 -20.07 -21.24 -38.18
N ILE A 251 -18.88 -21.82 -38.30
CA ILE A 251 -18.46 -23.02 -37.60
C ILE A 251 -17.22 -22.69 -36.77
N SER A 252 -17.14 -23.21 -35.57
CA SER A 252 -16.00 -23.09 -34.69
C SER A 252 -15.57 -24.48 -34.17
N VAL A 253 -14.27 -24.76 -34.28
CA VAL A 253 -13.66 -25.99 -33.77
C VAL A 253 -12.69 -25.66 -32.65
N SER A 254 -12.87 -26.25 -31.48
CA SER A 254 -11.99 -26.06 -30.33
C SER A 254 -11.52 -27.38 -29.75
N LYS A 255 -10.25 -27.44 -29.30
CA LYS A 255 -9.70 -28.62 -28.61
C LYS A 255 -10.11 -28.61 -27.15
N SER A 256 -10.58 -29.75 -26.63
CA SER A 256 -10.90 -29.89 -25.21
C SER A 256 -9.62 -29.96 -24.38
N LYS A 257 -9.48 -29.07 -23.38
CA LYS A 257 -8.30 -29.08 -22.49
C LYS A 257 -8.25 -30.40 -21.71
N GLY A 258 -7.19 -31.18 -21.90
CA GLY A 258 -6.91 -32.40 -21.13
C GLY A 258 -7.60 -33.67 -21.59
N LYS A 259 -8.29 -33.70 -22.75
CA LYS A 259 -8.89 -34.92 -23.33
C LYS A 259 -8.49 -35.09 -24.80
N GLN A 260 -8.45 -36.38 -25.27
CA GLN A 260 -8.38 -36.67 -26.70
C GLN A 260 -9.75 -36.34 -27.31
N GLY A 261 -9.90 -35.16 -27.91
CA GLY A 261 -11.11 -34.72 -28.56
C GLY A 261 -11.29 -33.20 -28.55
N GLY A 262 -12.35 -32.72 -29.17
CA GLY A 262 -12.67 -31.30 -29.27
C GLY A 262 -14.19 -31.09 -29.32
N VAL A 263 -14.57 -29.81 -29.45
CA VAL A 263 -15.95 -29.36 -29.59
C VAL A 263 -16.12 -28.71 -30.95
N LEU A 264 -17.09 -29.14 -31.71
CA LEU A 264 -17.57 -28.50 -32.94
C LEU A 264 -18.84 -27.73 -32.60
N GLN A 265 -18.84 -26.44 -32.86
CA GLN A 265 -19.98 -25.55 -32.70
C GLN A 265 -20.47 -25.09 -34.07
N ILE A 266 -21.74 -25.21 -34.33
CA ILE A 266 -22.40 -24.76 -35.56
C ILE A 266 -23.49 -23.78 -35.18
N GLU A 267 -23.47 -22.55 -35.72
CA GLU A 267 -24.52 -21.57 -35.49
C GLU A 267 -25.73 -21.86 -36.37
N PHE A 268 -26.95 -21.80 -35.79
CA PHE A 268 -28.20 -21.87 -36.51
C PHE A 268 -29.09 -20.71 -36.09
N TYR A 269 -30.00 -20.26 -36.95
CA TYR A 269 -30.83 -19.06 -36.76
C TYR A 269 -32.33 -19.35 -36.64
N SER A 270 -32.76 -20.59 -36.93
CA SER A 270 -34.14 -21.03 -36.72
C SER A 270 -34.25 -22.53 -36.44
N ASP A 271 -35.38 -23.00 -35.88
CA ASP A 271 -35.64 -24.39 -35.57
C ASP A 271 -35.71 -25.27 -36.83
N GLU A 272 -36.18 -24.69 -37.94
CA GLU A 272 -36.25 -25.33 -39.24
C GLU A 272 -34.82 -25.63 -39.75
N GLU A 273 -33.93 -24.69 -39.63
CA GLU A 273 -32.52 -24.84 -39.97
C GLU A 273 -31.81 -25.88 -39.12
N LEU A 274 -32.12 -25.98 -37.82
CA LEU A 274 -31.62 -27.02 -36.96
C LEU A 274 -32.05 -28.40 -37.42
N THR A 275 -33.28 -28.53 -37.90
CA THR A 275 -33.82 -29.79 -38.46
C THR A 275 -33.10 -30.19 -39.73
N GLU A 276 -32.83 -29.22 -40.65
CA GLU A 276 -32.04 -29.47 -41.85
C GLU A 276 -30.61 -29.90 -41.53
N LEU A 277 -29.94 -29.24 -40.58
CA LEU A 277 -28.63 -29.59 -40.09
C LEU A 277 -28.60 -31.01 -39.52
N SER A 278 -29.58 -31.37 -38.70
CA SER A 278 -29.70 -32.71 -38.15
C SER A 278 -29.84 -33.77 -39.24
N ASN A 279 -30.51 -33.49 -40.36
CA ASN A 279 -30.67 -34.40 -41.48
C ASN A 279 -29.40 -34.52 -42.32
N LYS A 280 -28.57 -33.44 -42.40
CA LYS A 280 -27.27 -33.45 -43.12
C LYS A 280 -26.15 -34.13 -42.33
N LEU A 281 -26.29 -34.28 -41.04
CA LEU A 281 -25.32 -34.91 -40.17
C LEU A 281 -25.61 -36.40 -39.87
N LYS A 282 -26.73 -36.91 -40.35
CA LYS A 282 -27.05 -38.35 -40.41
C LYS A 282 -26.44 -38.99 -41.65
#